data_08e354417630814818a95bc52c3fad55
#
_entry.id   08e354417630814818a95bc52c3fad55
#
_cell.length_a   1.000
_cell.length_b   1.000
_cell.length_c   1.000
_cell.angle_alpha   90.00
_cell.angle_beta   90.00
_cell.angle_gamma   90.00
#
_symmetry.space_group_name_H-M   'P 1'
#
loop_
_entity.id
_entity.type
_entity.pdbx_description
1 polymer ?
#
loop_
_entity_poly.entity_id
_entity_poly.type
_entity_poly.pdbx_seq_one_letter_code
_entity_poly.pdbx_strand_id
1 'polypeptide(L)'
;MRRSARERLIYFLSILFGAAPVVFALLRAIHTGHDFRFLWMAFASFLGAAVVMAIAKARSPKPKGVVALSALILVVATLLAGLAAFLVGAKSVAGAGAVAFAFGLCVAASYALNALSRPRAI
;
A
#
# COMPACT_ATOMS: atom_id res chain seq x y z
N MET A 1 -16.89 2.35 -21.24
CA MET A 1 -17.66 1.31 -20.57
C MET A 1 -18.08 1.75 -19.21
N ARG A 2 -19.35 1.51 -18.91
CA ARG A 2 -19.85 1.80 -17.57
C ARG A 2 -19.46 0.70 -16.60
N ARG A 3 -18.89 1.11 -15.49
CA ARG A 3 -18.62 0.16 -14.41
C ARG A 3 -19.91 -0.19 -13.70
N SER A 4 -20.06 -1.47 -13.34
CA SER A 4 -21.19 -1.88 -12.52
C SER A 4 -21.10 -1.25 -11.14
N ALA A 5 -22.22 -1.26 -10.39
CA ALA A 5 -22.22 -0.75 -9.02
C ALA A 5 -21.20 -1.47 -8.15
N ARG A 6 -21.04 -2.78 -8.37
CA ARG A 6 -20.04 -3.58 -7.65
C ARG A 6 -18.63 -3.10 -7.94
N GLU A 7 -18.32 -2.83 -9.20
CA GLU A 7 -16.99 -2.36 -9.59
C GLU A 7 -16.70 -0.99 -9.00
N ARG A 8 -17.71 -0.11 -8.97
CA ARG A 8 -17.56 1.21 -8.33
C ARG A 8 -17.27 1.07 -6.84
N LEU A 9 -17.95 0.16 -6.18
CA LEU A 9 -17.74 -0.07 -4.75
C LEU A 9 -16.32 -0.58 -4.51
N ILE A 10 -15.86 -1.54 -5.31
CA ILE A 10 -14.50 -2.08 -5.19
C ILE A 10 -13.48 -0.99 -5.45
N TYR A 11 -13.70 -0.15 -6.45
CA TYR A 11 -12.80 0.98 -6.74
C TYR A 11 -12.74 1.96 -5.57
N PHE A 12 -13.90 2.26 -4.98
CA PHE A 12 -13.95 3.15 -3.82
C PHE A 12 -13.19 2.55 -2.64
N LEU A 13 -13.36 1.25 -2.40
CA LEU A 13 -12.64 0.56 -1.35
C LEU A 13 -11.12 0.58 -1.61
N SER A 14 -10.70 0.47 -2.86
CA SER A 14 -9.28 0.53 -3.20
C SER A 14 -8.68 1.89 -2.85
N ILE A 15 -9.42 2.96 -3.12
CA ILE A 15 -8.99 4.33 -2.76
C ILE A 15 -8.91 4.46 -1.23
N LEU A 16 -9.91 3.93 -0.53
CA LEU A 16 -9.95 4.00 0.93
C LEU A 16 -8.74 3.28 1.54
N PHE A 17 -8.44 2.06 1.09
CA PHE A 17 -7.28 1.33 1.58
C PHE A 17 -5.97 2.02 1.22
N GLY A 18 -5.89 2.63 0.04
CA GLY A 18 -4.71 3.37 -0.37
C GLY A 18 -4.48 4.61 0.48
N ALA A 19 -5.54 5.29 0.87
CA ALA A 19 -5.44 6.50 1.68
C ALA A 19 -5.26 6.21 3.17
N ALA A 20 -5.67 5.03 3.64
CA ALA A 20 -5.67 4.70 5.06
C ALA A 20 -4.31 4.90 5.75
N PRO A 21 -3.17 4.42 5.17
CA PRO A 21 -1.87 4.64 5.81
C PRO A 21 -1.53 6.12 5.95
N VAL A 22 -1.82 6.92 4.92
CA VAL A 22 -1.52 8.35 4.92
C VAL A 22 -2.38 9.07 5.96
N VAL A 23 -3.68 8.76 6.00
CA VAL A 23 -4.60 9.35 6.99
C VAL A 23 -4.16 8.99 8.40
N PHE A 24 -3.84 7.71 8.63
CA PHE A 24 -3.37 7.27 9.95
C PHE A 24 -2.10 8.01 10.35
N ALA A 25 -1.14 8.12 9.43
CA ALA A 25 0.13 8.81 9.71
C ALA A 25 -0.08 10.28 10.02
N LEU A 26 -0.96 10.95 9.26
CA LEU A 26 -1.26 12.36 9.51
C LEU A 26 -1.95 12.57 10.85
N LEU A 27 -2.93 11.71 11.18
CA LEU A 27 -3.62 11.81 12.47
C LEU A 27 -2.65 11.61 13.64
N ARG A 28 -1.74 10.66 13.52
CA ARG A 28 -0.73 10.44 14.56
C ARG A 28 0.23 11.62 14.66
N ALA A 29 0.66 12.18 13.53
CA ALA A 29 1.54 13.34 13.55
C ALA A 29 0.88 14.54 14.21
N ILE A 30 -0.39 14.79 13.93
CA ILE A 30 -1.14 15.89 14.53
C ILE A 30 -1.33 15.63 16.02
N HIS A 31 -1.71 14.40 16.39
CA HIS A 31 -2.03 14.06 17.78
C HIS A 31 -0.80 14.05 18.69
N THR A 32 0.35 13.60 18.19
CA THR A 32 1.58 13.50 18.98
C THR A 32 2.49 14.72 18.82
N GLY A 33 2.11 15.66 17.97
CA GLY A 33 2.85 16.90 17.77
C GLY A 33 3.85 16.83 16.63
N HIS A 34 4.84 15.95 16.70
CA HIS A 34 5.90 15.92 15.69
C HIS A 34 6.40 14.51 15.36
N ASP A 35 5.52 13.53 15.42
CA ASP A 35 5.93 12.15 15.12
C ASP A 35 5.72 11.84 13.63
N PHE A 36 6.76 12.05 12.83
CA PHE A 36 6.73 11.82 11.40
C PHE A 36 7.13 10.40 11.01
N ARG A 37 7.36 9.51 11.99
CA ARG A 37 7.79 8.14 11.70
C ARG A 37 6.78 7.39 10.84
N PHE A 38 5.52 7.49 11.18
CA PHE A 38 4.47 6.81 10.43
C PHE A 38 4.32 7.38 9.02
N LEU A 39 4.53 8.69 8.87
CA LEU A 39 4.48 9.32 7.56
C LEU A 39 5.61 8.80 6.65
N TRP A 40 6.82 8.64 7.19
CA TRP A 40 7.93 8.03 6.46
C TRP A 40 7.64 6.60 6.08
N MET A 41 7.05 5.83 7.00
CA MET A 41 6.68 4.45 6.73
C MET A 41 5.64 4.35 5.62
N ALA A 42 4.62 5.20 5.64
CA ALA A 42 3.60 5.22 4.60
C ALA A 42 4.21 5.59 3.24
N PHE A 43 5.08 6.60 3.23
CA PHE A 43 5.76 7.03 2.00
C PHE A 43 6.62 5.91 1.43
N ALA A 44 7.39 5.24 2.29
CA ALA A 44 8.24 4.13 1.85
C ALA A 44 7.40 2.98 1.29
N SER A 45 6.26 2.68 1.90
CA SER A 45 5.35 1.64 1.42
C SER A 45 4.84 1.96 0.01
N PHE A 46 4.40 3.20 -0.21
CA PHE A 46 3.91 3.60 -1.52
C PHE A 46 5.03 3.61 -2.55
N LEU A 47 6.23 4.03 -2.17
CA LEU A 47 7.38 4.01 -3.07
C LEU A 47 7.71 2.57 -3.49
N GLY A 48 7.72 1.65 -2.53
CA GLY A 48 7.96 0.24 -2.83
C GLY A 48 6.92 -0.33 -3.77
N ALA A 49 5.65 -0.03 -3.53
CA ALA A 49 4.57 -0.48 -4.40
C ALA A 49 4.72 0.09 -5.81
N ALA A 50 5.08 1.37 -5.92
CA ALA A 50 5.27 2.01 -7.23
C ALA A 50 6.41 1.36 -8.02
N VAL A 51 7.51 1.03 -7.34
CA VAL A 51 8.66 0.36 -7.98
C VAL A 51 8.24 -1.02 -8.48
N VAL A 52 7.53 -1.79 -7.65
CA VAL A 52 7.09 -3.14 -8.04
C VAL A 52 6.14 -3.06 -9.24
N MET A 53 5.20 -2.11 -9.23
CA MET A 53 4.28 -1.95 -10.35
C MET A 53 5.00 -1.55 -11.64
N ALA A 54 5.99 -0.67 -11.54
CA ALA A 54 6.77 -0.25 -12.70
C ALA A 54 7.53 -1.43 -13.30
N ILE A 55 8.17 -2.25 -12.47
CA ILE A 55 8.89 -3.44 -12.92
C ILE A 55 7.93 -4.44 -13.57
N ALA A 56 6.77 -4.64 -12.96
CA ALA A 56 5.78 -5.58 -13.50
C ALA A 56 5.28 -5.14 -14.87
N LYS A 57 5.02 -3.85 -15.05
CA LYS A 57 4.59 -3.32 -16.35
C LYS A 57 5.67 -3.46 -17.42
N ALA A 58 6.93 -3.29 -17.04
CA ALA A 58 8.04 -3.38 -17.96
C ALA A 58 8.27 -4.83 -18.42
N ARG A 59 8.03 -5.80 -17.54
CA ARG A 59 8.34 -7.19 -17.85
C ARG A 59 7.21 -7.93 -18.55
N SER A 60 5.99 -7.82 -18.08
CA SER A 60 4.90 -8.58 -18.67
C SER A 60 3.55 -7.95 -18.32
N PRO A 61 2.74 -7.65 -19.32
CA PRO A 61 1.40 -7.12 -19.08
C PRO A 61 0.35 -8.20 -18.79
N LYS A 62 0.74 -9.44 -18.51
CA LYS A 62 -0.24 -10.51 -18.28
C LYS A 62 -1.11 -10.20 -17.06
N PRO A 63 -2.43 -10.28 -17.19
CA PRO A 63 -3.33 -10.04 -16.08
C PRO A 63 -3.32 -11.15 -15.04
N LYS A 64 -2.78 -12.30 -15.37
CA LYS A 64 -2.65 -13.40 -14.42
C LYS A 64 -1.58 -13.05 -13.39
N GLY A 65 -1.92 -13.16 -12.13
CA GLY A 65 -0.95 -12.93 -11.08
C GLY A 65 -1.20 -11.69 -10.27
N VAL A 66 -2.43 -11.14 -10.31
CA VAL A 66 -2.78 -10.03 -9.42
C VAL A 66 -2.49 -10.39 -7.97
N VAL A 67 -2.81 -11.62 -7.56
CA VAL A 67 -2.54 -12.08 -6.20
C VAL A 67 -1.05 -12.15 -5.94
N ALA A 68 -0.28 -12.72 -6.88
CA ALA A 68 1.17 -12.82 -6.73
C ALA A 68 1.83 -11.45 -6.68
N LEU A 69 1.38 -10.53 -7.54
CA LEU A 69 1.91 -9.17 -7.57
C LEU A 69 1.53 -8.41 -6.31
N SER A 70 0.31 -8.61 -5.81
CA SER A 70 -0.12 -8.00 -4.54
C SER A 70 0.71 -8.52 -3.38
N ALA A 71 1.01 -9.81 -3.35
CA ALA A 71 1.88 -10.39 -2.32
C ALA A 71 3.28 -9.82 -2.39
N LEU A 72 3.82 -9.63 -3.59
CA LEU A 72 5.13 -9.03 -3.76
C LEU A 72 5.14 -7.57 -3.30
N ILE A 73 4.09 -6.82 -3.64
CA ILE A 73 3.93 -5.45 -3.17
C ILE A 73 3.88 -5.41 -1.64
N LEU A 74 3.13 -6.34 -1.03
CA LEU A 74 3.03 -6.42 0.42
C LEU A 74 4.41 -6.63 1.05
N VAL A 75 5.18 -7.59 0.52
CA VAL A 75 6.51 -7.90 1.06
C VAL A 75 7.44 -6.70 0.91
N VAL A 76 7.51 -6.12 -0.28
CA VAL A 76 8.43 -5.00 -0.55
C VAL A 76 8.01 -3.77 0.26
N ALA A 77 6.72 -3.45 0.29
CA ALA A 77 6.24 -2.29 1.04
C ALA A 77 6.50 -2.46 2.54
N THR A 78 6.28 -3.67 3.07
CA THR A 78 6.53 -3.96 4.48
C THR A 78 8.02 -3.81 4.81
N LEU A 79 8.90 -4.34 3.97
CA LEU A 79 10.34 -4.23 4.19
C LEU A 79 10.81 -2.79 4.15
N LEU A 80 10.36 -2.01 3.18
CA LEU A 80 10.76 -0.61 3.06
C LEU A 80 10.20 0.24 4.21
N ALA A 81 8.96 -0.01 4.60
CA ALA A 81 8.36 0.71 5.72
C ALA A 81 9.08 0.36 7.03
N GLY A 82 9.44 -0.91 7.23
CA GLY A 82 10.22 -1.33 8.39
C GLY A 82 11.59 -0.69 8.42
N LEU A 83 12.26 -0.64 7.27
CA LEU A 83 13.55 0.02 7.17
C LEU A 83 13.43 1.52 7.46
N ALA A 84 12.40 2.17 6.93
CA ALA A 84 12.18 3.59 7.20
C ALA A 84 11.95 3.83 8.69
N ALA A 85 11.15 2.99 9.35
CA ALA A 85 10.94 3.09 10.79
C ALA A 85 12.24 2.95 11.56
N PHE A 86 13.08 2.00 11.16
CA PHE A 86 14.36 1.77 11.81
C PHE A 86 15.30 2.97 11.63
N LEU A 87 15.33 3.53 10.42
CA LEU A 87 16.18 4.70 10.11
C LEU A 87 15.76 5.94 10.89
N VAL A 88 14.46 6.09 11.14
CA VAL A 88 13.93 7.23 11.89
C VAL A 88 14.08 7.03 13.40
N GLY A 89 14.53 5.85 13.82
CA GLY A 89 14.83 5.60 15.23
C GLY A 89 13.65 5.04 16.02
N ALA A 90 12.95 4.07 15.43
CA ALA A 90 11.85 3.42 16.15
C ALA A 90 12.38 2.73 17.41
N LYS A 91 11.72 2.99 18.53
CA LYS A 91 12.12 2.43 19.83
C LYS A 91 11.74 0.96 19.96
N SER A 92 10.67 0.53 19.31
CA SER A 92 10.19 -0.84 19.38
C SER A 92 10.20 -1.46 17.99
N VAL A 93 10.99 -2.51 17.82
CA VAL A 93 11.06 -3.23 16.54
C VAL A 93 9.74 -3.94 16.26
N ALA A 94 9.15 -4.55 17.29
CA ALA A 94 7.88 -5.27 17.14
C ALA A 94 6.74 -4.34 16.73
N GLY A 95 6.62 -3.18 17.41
CA GLY A 95 5.59 -2.19 17.07
C GLY A 95 5.79 -1.62 15.68
N ALA A 96 7.03 -1.26 15.33
CA ALA A 96 7.34 -0.74 14.01
C ALA A 96 7.05 -1.78 12.93
N GLY A 97 7.39 -3.04 13.18
CA GLY A 97 7.12 -4.12 12.25
C GLY A 97 5.63 -4.35 12.03
N ALA A 98 4.84 -4.29 13.11
CA ALA A 98 3.39 -4.45 13.01
C ALA A 98 2.76 -3.34 12.16
N VAL A 99 3.17 -2.09 12.39
CA VAL A 99 2.65 -0.96 11.63
C VAL A 99 3.10 -1.04 10.18
N ALA A 100 4.36 -1.42 9.94
CA ALA A 100 4.89 -1.59 8.59
C ALA A 100 4.11 -2.66 7.83
N PHE A 101 3.81 -3.78 8.47
CA PHE A 101 3.02 -4.84 7.87
C PHE A 101 1.61 -4.35 7.54
N ALA A 102 0.99 -3.62 8.46
CA ALA A 102 -0.35 -3.08 8.22
C ALA A 102 -0.35 -2.12 7.03
N PHE A 103 0.66 -1.25 6.93
CA PHE A 103 0.78 -0.33 5.81
C PHE A 103 0.97 -1.09 4.49
N GLY A 104 1.85 -2.09 4.49
CA GLY A 104 2.07 -2.92 3.31
C GLY A 104 0.80 -3.65 2.89
N LEU A 105 0.07 -4.20 3.85
CA LEU A 105 -1.19 -4.87 3.58
C LEU A 105 -2.22 -3.92 2.97
N CYS A 106 -2.34 -2.70 3.49
CA CYS A 106 -3.26 -1.72 2.95
C CYS A 106 -2.91 -1.36 1.50
N VAL A 107 -1.63 -1.16 1.20
CA VAL A 107 -1.18 -0.82 -0.15
C VAL A 107 -1.43 -1.99 -1.11
N ALA A 108 -1.12 -3.22 -0.67
CA ALA A 108 -1.35 -4.40 -1.48
C ALA A 108 -2.83 -4.62 -1.75
N ALA A 109 -3.67 -4.44 -0.73
CA ALA A 109 -5.12 -4.55 -0.87
C ALA A 109 -5.66 -3.48 -1.82
N SER A 110 -5.16 -2.25 -1.72
CA SER A 110 -5.53 -1.18 -2.63
C SER A 110 -5.22 -1.55 -4.07
N TYR A 111 -4.04 -2.08 -4.32
CA TYR A 111 -3.66 -2.53 -5.67
C TYR A 111 -4.58 -3.63 -6.17
N ALA A 112 -4.82 -4.65 -5.35
CA ALA A 112 -5.65 -5.79 -5.74
C ALA A 112 -7.08 -5.35 -6.03
N LEU A 113 -7.66 -4.52 -5.17
CA LEU A 113 -9.03 -4.03 -5.37
C LEU A 113 -9.12 -3.15 -6.61
N ASN A 114 -8.13 -2.32 -6.86
CA ASN A 114 -8.11 -1.48 -8.06
C ASN A 114 -8.06 -2.36 -9.32
N ALA A 115 -7.23 -3.39 -9.32
CA ALA A 115 -7.14 -4.31 -10.46
C ALA A 115 -8.45 -5.05 -10.69
N LEU A 116 -9.13 -5.46 -9.60
CA LEU A 116 -10.41 -6.16 -9.69
C LEU A 116 -11.54 -5.24 -10.11
N SER A 117 -11.43 -3.93 -9.85
CA SER A 117 -12.47 -2.96 -10.20
C SER A 117 -12.47 -2.60 -11.69
N ARG A 118 -11.40 -2.91 -12.40
CA ARG A 118 -11.31 -2.58 -13.82
C ARG A 118 -12.26 -3.47 -14.62
N PRO A 119 -13.06 -2.89 -15.56
CA PRO A 119 -13.87 -3.72 -16.41
C PRO A 119 -12.96 -4.62 -17.26
N ARG A 120 -13.34 -5.88 -17.34
CA ARG A 120 -12.60 -6.80 -18.17
C ARG A 120 -12.82 -6.44 -19.64
N ALA A 121 -11.72 -6.16 -20.33
CA ALA A 121 -11.75 -6.02 -21.76
C ALA A 121 -11.94 -7.41 -22.36
N ILE A 122 -13.00 -7.59 -23.10
CA ILE A 122 -13.32 -8.85 -23.75
C ILE A 122 -12.76 -8.84 -25.17
#